data_b539cded551bdbfa20641d10e501ea1f
#
_entry.id   b539cded551bdbfa20641d10e501ea1f
#
_cell.length_a   1.000
_cell.length_b   1.000
_cell.length_c   1.000
_cell.angle_alpha   90.00
_cell.angle_beta   90.00
_cell.angle_gamma   90.00
#
_symmetry.space_group_name_H-M   'P 1'
#
loop_
_entity.id
_entity.type
_entity.pdbx_description
1 polymer ?
#
loop_
_entity_poly.entity_id
_entity_poly.type
_entity_poly.pdbx_seq_one_letter_code
_entity_poly.pdbx_strand_id
1 'polypeptide(L)'
;MTMRIAIDAMGGDNAPDEIIAGTMESIQALAPDDRLILVGPADRINAQLENHEFDVDRVTVADAPEVIGMDEIPIESLRKKVKSSIAVLAKLAKRGQADAVISAGNTGACVAAFQMRMRNLPDVNRPGIAVVFPTFEGPVVVCDVGANIACKPINLYQYGIMASVYSKHILQVENPRIGLMSIGQEDAKGNEVVKKARELIRADSNINFIGNIEGRDILRGVCDVAVCDGFVGNVILKLTEGLVDGLFKAIKHELLAEKLRLAMKFKPVMTRIYKKYDYNEYGGAPLLGVNGTAVICHGASTAKTITNAILASKNFHTKKINHKIV
;
A
#
# COMPACT_ATOMS: atom_id res chain seq x y z
N MET A 1 0.94 9.24 22.38
CA MET A 1 0.32 10.28 21.53
C MET A 1 -0.93 9.68 20.95
N THR A 2 -2.05 10.34 21.12
CA THR A 2 -3.35 10.00 20.50
C THR A 2 -3.22 10.09 18.99
N MET A 3 -3.63 9.06 18.28
CA MET A 3 -3.62 9.04 16.82
C MET A 3 -5.06 9.01 16.27
N ARG A 4 -5.32 9.81 15.24
CA ARG A 4 -6.60 9.85 14.53
C ARG A 4 -6.41 9.24 13.14
N ILE A 5 -7.08 8.14 12.88
CA ILE A 5 -6.97 7.40 11.63
C ILE A 5 -8.31 7.53 10.91
N ALA A 6 -8.31 8.11 9.72
CA ALA A 6 -9.49 8.23 8.90
C ALA A 6 -9.51 7.14 7.81
N ILE A 7 -10.63 6.47 7.68
CA ILE A 7 -10.83 5.31 6.80
C ILE A 7 -11.98 5.61 5.82
N ASP A 8 -11.72 5.46 4.54
CA ASP A 8 -12.74 5.53 3.49
C ASP A 8 -13.67 4.30 3.58
N ALA A 9 -14.81 4.48 4.22
CA ALA A 9 -15.79 3.40 4.43
C ALA A 9 -16.43 2.90 3.12
N MET A 10 -16.29 3.66 2.02
CA MET A 10 -16.91 3.36 0.74
C MET A 10 -15.92 2.87 -0.32
N GLY A 11 -14.63 2.75 0.04
CA GLY A 11 -13.59 2.31 -0.87
C GLY A 11 -13.50 0.78 -0.99
N GLY A 12 -13.56 0.27 -2.22
CA GLY A 12 -13.38 -1.14 -2.51
C GLY A 12 -14.66 -1.90 -2.85
N ASP A 13 -14.46 -3.16 -3.30
CA ASP A 13 -15.52 -4.01 -3.86
C ASP A 13 -16.47 -4.53 -2.76
N ASN A 14 -15.96 -4.64 -1.52
CA ASN A 14 -16.67 -5.16 -0.35
C ASN A 14 -17.09 -4.05 0.63
N ALA A 15 -17.09 -2.81 0.18
CA ALA A 15 -17.50 -1.67 1.00
C ALA A 15 -19.04 -1.55 1.11
N PRO A 16 -19.58 -1.13 2.25
CA PRO A 16 -18.89 -0.71 3.47
C PRO A 16 -18.57 -1.85 4.44
N ASP A 17 -19.10 -3.04 4.25
CA ASP A 17 -19.17 -4.11 5.24
C ASP A 17 -17.78 -4.56 5.75
N GLU A 18 -16.89 -4.97 4.84
CA GLU A 18 -15.54 -5.41 5.20
C GLU A 18 -14.68 -4.25 5.76
N ILE A 19 -14.93 -3.02 5.30
CA ILE A 19 -14.19 -1.86 5.78
C ILE A 19 -14.56 -1.54 7.23
N ILE A 20 -15.85 -1.54 7.54
CA ILE A 20 -16.34 -1.29 8.90
C ILE A 20 -15.94 -2.43 9.82
N ALA A 21 -16.13 -3.71 9.41
CA ALA A 21 -15.72 -4.86 10.20
C ALA A 21 -14.23 -4.81 10.56
N GLY A 22 -13.34 -4.57 9.58
CA GLY A 22 -11.90 -4.46 9.84
C GLY A 22 -11.54 -3.25 10.71
N THR A 23 -12.28 -2.15 10.59
CA THR A 23 -12.11 -0.98 11.46
C THR A 23 -12.46 -1.35 12.91
N MET A 24 -13.58 -2.05 13.14
CA MET A 24 -13.99 -2.48 14.48
C MET A 24 -13.00 -3.49 15.08
N GLU A 25 -12.57 -4.49 14.30
CA GLU A 25 -11.55 -5.46 14.75
C GLU A 25 -10.24 -4.78 15.20
N SER A 26 -9.84 -3.71 14.52
CA SER A 26 -8.60 -2.98 14.84
C SER A 26 -8.60 -2.31 16.21
N ILE A 27 -9.78 -1.97 16.76
CA ILE A 27 -9.93 -1.23 18.02
C ILE A 27 -9.22 -1.92 19.19
N GLN A 28 -9.25 -3.25 19.23
CA GLN A 28 -8.64 -4.02 20.32
C GLN A 28 -7.10 -3.91 20.35
N ALA A 29 -6.47 -3.70 19.19
CA ALA A 29 -5.02 -3.59 19.05
C ALA A 29 -4.51 -2.13 19.10
N LEU A 30 -5.42 -1.16 19.08
CA LEU A 30 -5.10 0.26 19.18
C LEU A 30 -5.03 0.72 20.63
N ALA A 31 -4.27 1.79 20.90
CA ALA A 31 -4.25 2.40 22.24
C ALA A 31 -5.63 2.99 22.59
N PRO A 32 -6.00 3.05 23.89
CA PRO A 32 -7.32 3.56 24.31
C PRO A 32 -7.64 4.96 23.81
N ASP A 33 -6.62 5.80 23.66
CA ASP A 33 -6.77 7.18 23.19
C ASP A 33 -6.83 7.32 21.68
N ASP A 34 -6.53 6.27 20.89
CA ASP A 34 -6.60 6.35 19.45
C ASP A 34 -8.06 6.46 18.99
N ARG A 35 -8.28 7.23 17.93
CA ARG A 35 -9.59 7.54 17.35
C ARG A 35 -9.66 7.12 15.89
N LEU A 36 -10.78 6.56 15.50
CA LEU A 36 -11.08 6.14 14.14
C LEU A 36 -12.17 7.05 13.56
N ILE A 37 -12.00 7.44 12.30
CA ILE A 37 -12.96 8.31 11.59
C ILE A 37 -13.39 7.56 10.34
N LEU A 38 -14.62 7.06 10.31
CA LEU A 38 -15.22 6.44 9.12
C LEU A 38 -15.73 7.55 8.20
N VAL A 39 -15.32 7.53 6.94
CA VAL A 39 -15.63 8.57 5.95
C VAL A 39 -16.52 8.00 4.85
N GLY A 40 -17.73 8.53 4.70
CA GLY A 40 -18.70 8.09 3.69
C GLY A 40 -20.11 8.58 4.01
N PRO A 41 -21.15 8.14 3.28
CA PRO A 41 -22.54 8.50 3.57
C PRO A 41 -22.93 8.08 4.99
N ALA A 42 -23.23 9.06 5.83
CA ALA A 42 -23.43 8.85 7.27
C ALA A 42 -24.53 7.83 7.58
N ASP A 43 -25.64 7.88 6.84
CA ASP A 43 -26.78 6.95 7.05
C ASP A 43 -26.37 5.50 6.80
N ARG A 44 -25.58 5.24 5.74
CA ARG A 44 -25.10 3.90 5.41
C ARG A 44 -24.10 3.37 6.45
N ILE A 45 -23.19 4.23 6.91
CA ILE A 45 -22.20 3.85 7.93
C ILE A 45 -22.89 3.57 9.25
N ASN A 46 -23.80 4.44 9.71
CA ASN A 46 -24.52 4.28 10.97
C ASN A 46 -25.36 3.01 10.98
N ALA A 47 -26.08 2.70 9.89
CA ALA A 47 -26.84 1.46 9.78
C ALA A 47 -25.98 0.20 9.92
N GLN A 48 -24.73 0.23 9.41
CA GLN A 48 -23.79 -0.90 9.59
C GLN A 48 -23.20 -0.94 11.01
N LEU A 49 -22.93 0.22 11.61
CA LEU A 49 -22.41 0.29 12.98
C LEU A 49 -23.37 -0.28 14.02
N GLU A 50 -24.70 -0.26 13.77
CA GLU A 50 -25.69 -0.89 14.64
C GLU A 50 -25.46 -2.40 14.84
N ASN A 51 -24.74 -3.05 13.91
CA ASN A 51 -24.41 -4.48 14.00
C ASN A 51 -23.13 -4.76 14.82
N HIS A 52 -22.48 -3.73 15.37
CA HIS A 52 -21.20 -3.84 16.08
C HIS A 52 -21.30 -3.23 17.47
N GLU A 53 -20.69 -3.91 18.45
CA GLU A 53 -20.45 -3.33 19.77
C GLU A 53 -19.10 -2.59 19.76
N PHE A 54 -19.08 -1.30 20.06
CA PHE A 54 -17.88 -0.49 20.12
C PHE A 54 -18.03 0.69 21.08
N ASP A 55 -16.91 1.25 21.50
CA ASP A 55 -16.85 2.48 22.28
C ASP A 55 -17.12 3.68 21.36
N VAL A 56 -18.29 4.31 21.55
CA VAL A 56 -18.75 5.45 20.74
C VAL A 56 -17.80 6.66 20.80
N ASP A 57 -17.01 6.79 21.85
CA ASP A 57 -16.01 7.85 21.97
C ASP A 57 -14.78 7.61 21.10
N ARG A 58 -14.59 6.38 20.60
CA ARG A 58 -13.42 5.99 19.80
C ARG A 58 -13.69 6.02 18.30
N VAL A 59 -14.95 5.99 17.86
CA VAL A 59 -15.32 5.94 16.45
C VAL A 59 -16.24 7.09 16.11
N THR A 60 -15.90 7.88 15.13
CA THR A 60 -16.72 8.99 14.62
C THR A 60 -16.98 8.83 13.14
N VAL A 61 -18.08 9.40 12.66
CA VAL A 61 -18.45 9.39 11.23
C VAL A 61 -18.27 10.79 10.66
N ALA A 62 -17.52 10.88 9.57
CA ALA A 62 -17.41 12.08 8.76
C ALA A 62 -18.26 11.94 7.50
N ASP A 63 -19.34 12.68 7.39
CA ASP A 63 -20.26 12.57 6.26
C ASP A 63 -19.61 12.95 4.93
N ALA A 64 -19.73 12.05 3.96
CA ALA A 64 -19.26 12.20 2.60
C ALA A 64 -20.25 11.49 1.65
N PRO A 65 -21.28 12.20 1.17
CA PRO A 65 -22.41 11.59 0.48
C PRO A 65 -22.11 11.07 -0.93
N GLU A 66 -20.94 11.41 -1.49
CA GLU A 66 -20.53 11.01 -2.84
C GLU A 66 -19.47 9.92 -2.79
N VAL A 67 -19.49 9.01 -3.77
CA VAL A 67 -18.52 7.92 -3.91
C VAL A 67 -17.95 7.94 -5.33
N ILE A 68 -16.61 7.80 -5.44
CA ILE A 68 -15.92 7.62 -6.72
C ILE A 68 -15.81 6.11 -6.99
N GLY A 69 -16.39 5.65 -8.10
CA GLY A 69 -16.33 4.25 -8.52
C GLY A 69 -14.94 3.83 -9.00
N MET A 70 -14.68 2.51 -9.00
CA MET A 70 -13.38 1.94 -9.37
C MET A 70 -13.03 2.15 -10.86
N ASP A 71 -14.04 2.26 -11.72
CA ASP A 71 -13.98 2.44 -13.17
C ASP A 71 -13.99 3.91 -13.62
N GLU A 72 -14.18 4.85 -12.68
CA GLU A 72 -14.24 6.27 -13.01
C GLU A 72 -12.86 6.87 -13.27
N ILE A 73 -12.82 7.88 -14.15
CA ILE A 73 -11.60 8.63 -14.46
C ILE A 73 -11.19 9.47 -13.24
N PRO A 74 -10.03 9.21 -12.62
CA PRO A 74 -9.68 9.74 -11.29
C PRO A 74 -9.82 11.25 -11.12
N ILE A 75 -9.13 12.01 -11.99
CA ILE A 75 -9.05 13.48 -11.87
C ILE A 75 -10.39 14.15 -12.16
N GLU A 76 -11.13 13.63 -13.16
CA GLU A 76 -12.44 14.17 -13.51
C GLU A 76 -13.44 13.93 -12.40
N SER A 77 -13.45 12.72 -11.83
CA SER A 77 -14.36 12.36 -10.74
C SER A 77 -14.09 13.18 -9.48
N LEU A 78 -12.81 13.40 -9.13
CA LEU A 78 -12.45 14.28 -8.01
C LEU A 78 -12.91 15.74 -8.20
N ARG A 79 -12.94 16.23 -9.46
CA ARG A 79 -13.46 17.58 -9.75
C ARG A 79 -14.98 17.67 -9.66
N LYS A 80 -15.69 16.62 -10.10
CA LYS A 80 -17.14 16.55 -10.09
C LYS A 80 -17.70 16.22 -8.71
N LYS A 81 -17.07 15.27 -8.01
CA LYS A 81 -17.50 14.71 -6.71
C LYS A 81 -16.65 15.27 -5.57
N VAL A 82 -16.79 16.56 -5.29
CA VAL A 82 -15.98 17.28 -4.28
C VAL A 82 -16.26 16.87 -2.83
N LYS A 83 -17.41 16.19 -2.62
CA LYS A 83 -17.85 15.61 -1.34
C LYS A 83 -17.69 14.08 -1.32
N SER A 84 -16.89 13.51 -2.23
CA SER A 84 -16.62 12.07 -2.21
C SER A 84 -15.81 11.68 -0.97
N SER A 85 -15.95 10.42 -0.54
CA SER A 85 -15.23 9.86 0.62
C SER A 85 -13.71 10.09 0.49
N ILE A 86 -13.12 9.83 -0.68
CA ILE A 86 -11.69 10.08 -0.95
C ILE A 86 -11.35 11.58 -0.83
N ALA A 87 -12.20 12.48 -1.35
CA ALA A 87 -11.95 13.93 -1.28
C ALA A 87 -12.04 14.46 0.16
N VAL A 88 -13.02 13.97 0.95
CA VAL A 88 -13.18 14.31 2.37
C VAL A 88 -12.01 13.74 3.18
N LEU A 89 -11.61 12.50 2.93
CA LEU A 89 -10.48 11.84 3.56
C LEU A 89 -9.19 12.68 3.42
N ALA A 90 -8.86 13.08 2.20
CA ALA A 90 -7.70 13.93 1.92
C ALA A 90 -7.80 15.34 2.57
N LYS A 91 -9.02 15.85 2.73
CA LYS A 91 -9.29 17.14 3.40
C LYS A 91 -9.08 17.05 4.92
N LEU A 92 -9.46 15.94 5.55
CA LEU A 92 -9.21 15.68 6.97
C LEU A 92 -7.70 15.65 7.25
N ALA A 93 -6.93 14.93 6.45
CA ALA A 93 -5.47 14.91 6.56
C ALA A 93 -4.87 16.32 6.40
N LYS A 94 -5.26 17.06 5.35
CA LYS A 94 -4.77 18.43 5.10
C LYS A 94 -5.01 19.37 6.28
N ARG A 95 -6.14 19.22 6.98
CA ARG A 95 -6.54 20.07 8.11
C ARG A 95 -5.91 19.63 9.43
N GLY A 96 -5.09 18.57 9.43
CA GLY A 96 -4.57 17.98 10.65
C GLY A 96 -5.67 17.40 11.55
N GLN A 97 -6.81 17.01 10.97
CA GLN A 97 -7.91 16.33 11.66
C GLN A 97 -7.77 14.80 11.63
N ALA A 98 -6.94 14.29 10.74
CA ALA A 98 -6.51 12.90 10.69
C ALA A 98 -4.99 12.84 10.54
N ASP A 99 -4.35 11.95 11.29
CA ASP A 99 -2.90 11.73 11.30
C ASP A 99 -2.50 10.66 10.29
N ALA A 100 -3.45 9.77 9.94
CA ALA A 100 -3.34 8.83 8.83
C ALA A 100 -4.66 8.71 8.08
N VAL A 101 -4.57 8.37 6.79
CA VAL A 101 -5.71 8.14 5.91
C VAL A 101 -5.56 6.81 5.17
N ILE A 102 -6.66 6.05 5.07
CA ILE A 102 -6.68 4.71 4.46
C ILE A 102 -7.86 4.64 3.50
N SER A 103 -7.62 4.16 2.27
CA SER A 103 -8.68 3.90 1.30
C SER A 103 -8.38 2.66 0.47
N ALA A 104 -9.39 1.83 0.23
CA ALA A 104 -9.36 0.74 -0.75
C ALA A 104 -10.10 1.11 -2.05
N GLY A 105 -10.41 2.39 -2.24
CA GLY A 105 -11.08 2.90 -3.43
C GLY A 105 -10.17 3.05 -4.65
N ASN A 106 -10.64 3.80 -5.65
CA ASN A 106 -9.94 4.06 -6.89
C ASN A 106 -8.51 4.60 -6.65
N THR A 107 -7.49 3.79 -6.94
CA THR A 107 -6.07 4.09 -6.66
C THR A 107 -5.64 5.43 -7.24
N GLY A 108 -6.00 5.70 -8.51
CA GLY A 108 -5.64 6.96 -9.16
C GLY A 108 -6.30 8.18 -8.49
N ALA A 109 -7.54 8.03 -8.03
CA ALA A 109 -8.25 9.08 -7.29
C ALA A 109 -7.60 9.31 -5.91
N CYS A 110 -7.22 8.24 -5.20
CA CYS A 110 -6.51 8.35 -3.92
C CYS A 110 -5.17 9.09 -4.09
N VAL A 111 -4.32 8.64 -5.03
CA VAL A 111 -3.03 9.29 -5.32
C VAL A 111 -3.22 10.77 -5.66
N ALA A 112 -4.15 11.09 -6.59
CA ALA A 112 -4.40 12.47 -6.99
C ALA A 112 -4.94 13.32 -5.82
N ALA A 113 -5.91 12.82 -5.04
CA ALA A 113 -6.48 13.55 -3.91
C ALA A 113 -5.44 13.82 -2.82
N PHE A 114 -4.63 12.81 -2.47
CA PHE A 114 -3.61 12.93 -1.43
C PHE A 114 -2.49 13.88 -1.88
N GLN A 115 -1.97 13.72 -3.10
CA GLN A 115 -0.96 14.63 -3.63
C GLN A 115 -1.46 16.08 -3.70
N MET A 116 -2.67 16.31 -4.20
CA MET A 116 -3.23 17.66 -4.34
C MET A 116 -3.54 18.34 -2.99
N ARG A 117 -3.98 17.58 -1.99
CA ARG A 117 -4.46 18.11 -0.71
C ARG A 117 -3.40 18.09 0.38
N MET A 118 -2.70 16.98 0.55
CA MET A 118 -1.64 16.82 1.56
C MET A 118 -0.33 17.44 1.07
N ARG A 119 -0.14 17.58 -0.25
CA ARG A 119 1.09 17.96 -0.93
C ARG A 119 2.19 16.92 -0.78
N ASN A 120 3.28 17.11 -1.49
CA ASN A 120 4.48 16.28 -1.35
C ASN A 120 5.31 16.73 -0.14
N LEU A 121 6.15 15.86 0.34
CA LEU A 121 7.26 16.24 1.22
C LEU A 121 8.20 17.21 0.50
N PRO A 122 8.96 18.06 1.24
CA PRO A 122 9.98 18.90 0.64
C PRO A 122 10.89 18.08 -0.27
N ASP A 123 11.25 18.66 -1.40
CA ASP A 123 12.13 18.08 -2.43
C ASP A 123 11.63 16.78 -3.11
N VAL A 124 10.49 16.22 -2.71
CA VAL A 124 9.89 15.09 -3.40
C VAL A 124 9.06 15.56 -4.60
N ASN A 125 9.48 15.16 -5.81
CA ASN A 125 8.80 15.56 -7.04
C ASN A 125 7.46 14.85 -7.23
N ARG A 126 7.42 13.51 -6.97
CA ARG A 126 6.22 12.70 -7.07
C ARG A 126 6.21 11.63 -5.98
N PRO A 127 5.07 11.41 -5.33
CA PRO A 127 4.92 10.29 -4.40
C PRO A 127 4.91 8.97 -5.18
N GLY A 128 5.31 7.88 -4.51
CA GLY A 128 5.26 6.52 -5.06
C GLY A 128 4.53 5.56 -4.13
N ILE A 129 3.76 4.63 -4.68
CA ILE A 129 3.16 3.54 -3.92
C ILE A 129 4.21 2.46 -3.70
N ALA A 130 4.45 2.09 -2.44
CA ALA A 130 5.36 1.02 -2.09
C ALA A 130 4.60 -0.22 -1.62
N VAL A 131 4.94 -1.39 -2.17
CA VAL A 131 4.38 -2.68 -1.74
C VAL A 131 5.50 -3.57 -1.24
N VAL A 132 5.24 -4.31 -0.17
CA VAL A 132 6.15 -5.31 0.36
C VAL A 132 5.85 -6.67 -0.26
N PHE A 133 6.78 -7.21 -1.00
CA PHE A 133 6.72 -8.56 -1.56
C PHE A 133 7.42 -9.53 -0.62
N PRO A 134 6.72 -10.53 -0.07
CA PRO A 134 7.36 -11.60 0.68
C PRO A 134 8.18 -12.50 -0.26
N THR A 135 9.43 -12.79 0.11
CA THR A 135 10.28 -13.73 -0.60
C THR A 135 10.84 -14.80 0.33
N PHE A 136 11.60 -15.75 -0.18
CA PHE A 136 12.26 -16.77 0.65
C PHE A 136 13.32 -16.16 1.55
N GLU A 137 14.05 -15.17 1.04
CA GLU A 137 15.20 -14.51 1.70
C GLU A 137 14.77 -13.32 2.58
N GLY A 138 13.48 -13.00 2.61
CA GLY A 138 12.94 -11.87 3.35
C GLY A 138 12.07 -10.96 2.50
N PRO A 139 11.48 -9.90 3.09
CA PRO A 139 10.60 -8.99 2.36
C PRO A 139 11.39 -8.04 1.45
N VAL A 140 10.89 -7.82 0.24
CA VAL A 140 11.41 -6.83 -0.73
C VAL A 140 10.40 -5.72 -0.94
N VAL A 141 10.81 -4.47 -0.83
CA VAL A 141 9.97 -3.30 -1.12
C VAL A 141 10.05 -2.98 -2.61
N VAL A 142 8.94 -3.00 -3.31
CA VAL A 142 8.83 -2.53 -4.71
C VAL A 142 8.18 -1.15 -4.73
N CYS A 143 8.81 -0.19 -5.36
CA CYS A 143 8.33 1.18 -5.53
C CYS A 143 8.78 1.74 -6.90
N ASP A 144 7.88 2.24 -7.69
CA ASP A 144 6.47 2.53 -7.59
C ASP A 144 5.61 1.40 -8.18
N VAL A 145 4.43 1.12 -7.57
CA VAL A 145 3.53 0.07 -8.06
C VAL A 145 2.19 0.62 -8.56
N GLY A 146 2.17 1.82 -9.12
CA GLY A 146 0.98 2.32 -9.79
C GLY A 146 0.57 3.77 -9.53
N ALA A 147 1.37 4.56 -8.81
CA ALA A 147 1.09 6.00 -8.66
C ALA A 147 1.44 6.78 -9.93
N ASN A 148 2.53 6.43 -10.62
CA ASN A 148 3.03 7.20 -11.75
C ASN A 148 3.50 6.29 -12.89
N ILE A 149 2.74 6.25 -13.99
CA ILE A 149 3.08 5.43 -15.17
C ILE A 149 4.17 6.04 -16.05
N ALA A 150 4.39 7.35 -15.96
CA ALA A 150 5.42 8.07 -16.70
C ALA A 150 6.34 8.80 -15.72
N CYS A 151 7.51 8.21 -15.45
CA CYS A 151 8.49 8.73 -14.53
C CYS A 151 9.62 9.48 -15.24
N LYS A 152 10.18 10.47 -14.53
CA LYS A 152 11.48 11.05 -14.87
C LYS A 152 12.58 10.32 -14.08
N PRO A 153 13.86 10.38 -14.53
CA PRO A 153 14.98 9.74 -13.81
C PRO A 153 15.04 10.11 -12.32
N ILE A 154 14.79 11.36 -11.99
CA ILE A 154 14.77 11.86 -10.61
C ILE A 154 13.68 11.19 -9.76
N ASN A 155 12.54 10.79 -10.35
CA ASN A 155 11.49 10.11 -9.61
C ASN A 155 11.96 8.72 -9.16
N LEU A 156 12.60 7.95 -10.06
CA LEU A 156 13.14 6.63 -9.73
C LEU A 156 14.22 6.73 -8.64
N TYR A 157 15.11 7.72 -8.73
CA TYR A 157 16.09 8.01 -7.68
C TYR A 157 15.40 8.26 -6.33
N GLN A 158 14.39 9.12 -6.31
CA GLN A 158 13.65 9.46 -5.09
C GLN A 158 12.87 8.27 -4.54
N TYR A 159 12.31 7.41 -5.40
CA TYR A 159 11.66 6.16 -4.96
C TYR A 159 12.66 5.23 -4.26
N GLY A 160 13.89 5.13 -4.76
CA GLY A 160 14.96 4.39 -4.11
C GLY A 160 15.23 4.86 -2.69
N ILE A 161 15.38 6.17 -2.50
CA ILE A 161 15.58 6.78 -1.18
C ILE A 161 14.38 6.50 -0.26
N MET A 162 13.17 6.85 -0.68
CA MET A 162 11.97 6.72 0.14
C MET A 162 11.70 5.28 0.52
N ALA A 163 11.84 4.34 -0.42
CA ALA A 163 11.65 2.91 -0.17
C ALA A 163 12.77 2.32 0.71
N SER A 164 14.01 2.83 0.63
CA SER A 164 15.09 2.40 1.53
C SER A 164 14.85 2.86 2.97
N VAL A 165 14.36 4.07 3.17
CA VAL A 165 13.95 4.58 4.49
C VAL A 165 12.81 3.71 5.05
N TYR A 166 11.83 3.37 4.23
CA TYR A 166 10.74 2.47 4.61
C TYR A 166 11.29 1.08 4.99
N SER A 167 12.12 0.46 4.15
CA SER A 167 12.74 -0.84 4.40
C SER A 167 13.54 -0.83 5.70
N LYS A 168 14.38 0.19 5.90
CA LYS A 168 15.20 0.32 7.10
C LYS A 168 14.38 0.42 8.38
N HIS A 169 13.36 1.27 8.39
CA HIS A 169 12.66 1.60 9.63
C HIS A 169 11.41 0.76 9.89
N ILE A 170 10.75 0.26 8.86
CA ILE A 170 9.56 -0.61 9.01
C ILE A 170 9.94 -2.07 8.99
N LEU A 171 10.77 -2.50 8.00
CA LEU A 171 11.17 -3.90 7.85
C LEU A 171 12.48 -4.23 8.60
N GLN A 172 13.14 -3.23 9.21
CA GLN A 172 14.34 -3.37 10.03
C GLN A 172 15.57 -3.90 9.25
N VAL A 173 15.68 -3.57 7.98
CA VAL A 173 16.86 -3.85 7.17
C VAL A 173 17.85 -2.71 7.34
N GLU A 174 18.99 -2.92 8.02
CA GLU A 174 19.91 -1.82 8.41
C GLU A 174 20.50 -1.07 7.22
N ASN A 175 20.93 -1.77 6.17
CA ASN A 175 21.53 -1.21 4.96
C ASN A 175 20.85 -1.78 3.71
N PRO A 176 19.65 -1.30 3.33
CA PRO A 176 18.87 -1.88 2.25
C PRO A 176 19.61 -1.84 0.91
N ARG A 177 19.71 -2.98 0.24
CA ARG A 177 20.25 -3.10 -1.11
C ARG A 177 19.22 -2.62 -2.11
N ILE A 178 19.56 -1.59 -2.88
CA ILE A 178 18.68 -0.99 -3.87
C ILE A 178 19.02 -1.49 -5.26
N GLY A 179 18.07 -2.17 -5.90
CA GLY A 179 18.13 -2.58 -7.30
C GLY A 179 17.23 -1.74 -8.19
N LEU A 180 17.72 -1.36 -9.37
CA LEU A 180 16.92 -0.65 -10.37
C LEU A 180 16.39 -1.64 -11.42
N MET A 181 15.08 -1.72 -11.58
CA MET A 181 14.44 -2.63 -12.53
C MET A 181 14.85 -2.32 -13.97
N SER A 182 15.32 -3.36 -14.66
CA SER A 182 15.78 -3.28 -16.05
C SER A 182 15.49 -4.59 -16.80
N ILE A 183 15.78 -4.61 -18.10
CA ILE A 183 15.67 -5.78 -18.98
C ILE A 183 16.94 -6.64 -19.00
N GLY A 184 17.94 -6.30 -18.20
CA GLY A 184 19.20 -7.01 -18.06
C GLY A 184 20.08 -6.30 -17.02
N GLN A 185 21.04 -7.00 -16.47
CA GLN A 185 21.89 -6.52 -15.37
C GLN A 185 23.02 -5.59 -15.85
N GLU A 186 23.38 -5.65 -17.15
CA GLU A 186 24.47 -4.86 -17.71
C GLU A 186 24.11 -3.37 -17.75
N ASP A 187 25.10 -2.51 -17.59
CA ASP A 187 24.94 -1.05 -17.60
C ASP A 187 24.37 -0.50 -18.92
N ALA A 188 24.58 -1.19 -20.03
CA ALA A 188 24.03 -0.79 -21.32
C ALA A 188 22.52 -1.02 -21.44
N LYS A 189 21.92 -1.87 -20.59
CA LYS A 189 20.50 -2.23 -20.63
C LYS A 189 19.62 -1.17 -20.00
N GLY A 190 18.34 -1.22 -20.36
CA GLY A 190 17.30 -0.28 -19.92
C GLY A 190 17.06 0.84 -20.93
N ASN A 191 15.89 1.50 -20.74
CA ASN A 191 15.54 2.70 -21.49
C ASN A 191 16.29 3.92 -20.97
N GLU A 192 16.15 5.06 -21.65
CA GLU A 192 16.84 6.30 -21.30
C GLU A 192 16.54 6.79 -19.86
N VAL A 193 15.32 6.57 -19.38
CA VAL A 193 14.94 6.95 -18.00
C VAL A 193 15.68 6.12 -16.99
N VAL A 194 15.76 4.79 -17.20
CA VAL A 194 16.48 3.84 -16.33
C VAL A 194 17.99 4.15 -16.33
N LYS A 195 18.60 4.38 -17.50
CA LYS A 195 20.02 4.71 -17.60
C LYS A 195 20.39 5.97 -16.83
N LYS A 196 19.62 7.04 -17.01
CA LYS A 196 19.83 8.30 -16.29
C LYS A 196 19.52 8.19 -14.79
N ALA A 197 18.49 7.43 -14.40
CA ALA A 197 18.20 7.18 -13.00
C ALA A 197 19.34 6.43 -12.32
N ARG A 198 19.93 5.42 -12.98
CA ARG A 198 21.09 4.67 -12.50
C ARG A 198 22.28 5.60 -12.22
N GLU A 199 22.55 6.56 -13.10
CA GLU A 199 23.61 7.54 -12.89
C GLU A 199 23.37 8.39 -11.62
N LEU A 200 22.13 8.85 -11.40
CA LEU A 200 21.76 9.58 -10.20
C LEU A 200 21.92 8.73 -8.92
N ILE A 201 21.43 7.49 -8.95
CA ILE A 201 21.51 6.60 -7.79
C ILE A 201 22.97 6.25 -7.48
N ARG A 202 23.78 5.97 -8.51
CA ARG A 202 25.20 5.62 -8.35
C ARG A 202 26.06 6.77 -7.83
N ALA A 203 25.67 8.00 -8.14
CA ALA A 203 26.37 9.21 -7.67
C ALA A 203 26.14 9.52 -6.18
N ASP A 204 25.09 8.97 -5.58
CA ASP A 204 24.80 9.15 -4.16
C ASP A 204 25.45 8.06 -3.30
N SER A 205 26.51 8.41 -2.59
CA SER A 205 27.25 7.51 -1.72
C SER A 205 26.48 7.03 -0.48
N ASN A 206 25.33 7.64 -0.16
CA ASN A 206 24.49 7.22 0.97
C ASN A 206 23.56 6.06 0.59
N ILE A 207 23.52 5.70 -0.70
CA ILE A 207 22.66 4.65 -1.22
C ILE A 207 23.47 3.36 -1.44
N ASN A 208 23.01 2.26 -0.86
CA ASN A 208 23.57 0.93 -1.13
C ASN A 208 23.02 0.38 -2.46
N PHE A 209 23.50 0.93 -3.57
CA PHE A 209 23.05 0.59 -4.91
C PHE A 209 23.78 -0.65 -5.44
N ILE A 210 23.04 -1.70 -5.78
CA ILE A 210 23.57 -2.96 -6.31
C ILE A 210 23.54 -3.06 -7.84
N GLY A 211 23.02 -2.02 -8.53
CA GLY A 211 22.93 -2.02 -10.00
C GLY A 211 21.55 -2.35 -10.54
N ASN A 212 21.53 -2.73 -11.82
CA ASN A 212 20.29 -3.18 -12.47
C ASN A 212 19.89 -4.57 -11.97
N ILE A 213 18.57 -4.78 -11.83
CA ILE A 213 17.96 -6.08 -11.51
C ILE A 213 16.87 -6.42 -12.53
N GLU A 214 16.58 -7.70 -12.67
CA GLU A 214 15.49 -8.21 -13.49
C GLU A 214 14.30 -8.65 -12.62
N GLY A 215 13.10 -8.81 -13.22
CA GLY A 215 11.90 -9.20 -12.49
C GLY A 215 12.04 -10.51 -11.68
N ARG A 216 12.81 -11.48 -12.18
CA ARG A 216 13.06 -12.72 -11.47
C ARG A 216 13.90 -12.55 -10.19
N ASP A 217 14.68 -11.47 -10.10
CA ASP A 217 15.57 -11.21 -8.98
C ASP A 217 14.82 -10.73 -7.74
N ILE A 218 13.63 -10.11 -7.91
CA ILE A 218 12.76 -9.69 -6.82
C ILE A 218 12.44 -10.89 -5.92
N LEU A 219 11.92 -11.98 -6.50
CA LEU A 219 11.50 -13.16 -5.74
C LEU A 219 12.69 -13.97 -5.17
N ARG A 220 13.90 -13.74 -5.69
CA ARG A 220 15.15 -14.33 -5.20
C ARG A 220 15.78 -13.55 -4.05
N GLY A 221 15.19 -12.40 -3.67
CA GLY A 221 15.74 -11.56 -2.62
C GLY A 221 17.14 -10.99 -2.93
N VAL A 222 17.45 -10.75 -4.20
CA VAL A 222 18.74 -10.16 -4.61
C VAL A 222 18.88 -8.74 -4.06
N CYS A 223 17.77 -8.03 -3.93
CA CYS A 223 17.69 -6.68 -3.35
C CYS A 223 16.68 -6.64 -2.20
N ASP A 224 16.72 -5.59 -1.42
CA ASP A 224 15.75 -5.29 -0.36
C ASP A 224 14.76 -4.21 -0.82
N VAL A 225 15.15 -3.44 -1.84
CA VAL A 225 14.34 -2.43 -2.50
C VAL A 225 14.49 -2.58 -4.02
N ALA A 226 13.38 -2.78 -4.72
CA ALA A 226 13.31 -2.81 -6.18
C ALA A 226 12.62 -1.54 -6.68
N VAL A 227 13.35 -0.73 -7.45
CA VAL A 227 12.85 0.56 -7.97
C VAL A 227 12.38 0.40 -9.41
N CYS A 228 11.18 0.88 -9.72
CA CYS A 228 10.63 0.93 -11.07
C CYS A 228 9.64 2.11 -11.23
N ASP A 229 9.16 2.33 -12.45
CA ASP A 229 7.99 3.18 -12.66
C ASP A 229 6.70 2.43 -12.29
N GLY A 230 5.61 3.18 -12.12
CA GLY A 230 4.34 2.62 -11.68
C GLY A 230 3.68 1.69 -12.70
N PHE A 231 4.02 1.77 -13.99
CA PHE A 231 3.53 0.82 -14.97
C PHE A 231 4.19 -0.55 -14.78
N VAL A 232 5.50 -0.60 -14.72
CA VAL A 232 6.27 -1.83 -14.51
C VAL A 232 5.90 -2.44 -13.15
N GLY A 233 5.87 -1.65 -12.09
CA GLY A 233 5.54 -2.13 -10.75
C GLY A 233 4.12 -2.68 -10.63
N ASN A 234 3.14 -2.04 -11.24
CA ASN A 234 1.76 -2.54 -11.24
C ASN A 234 1.62 -3.84 -12.05
N VAL A 235 2.34 -3.97 -13.18
CA VAL A 235 2.37 -5.24 -13.94
C VAL A 235 2.98 -6.36 -13.10
N ILE A 236 4.11 -6.11 -12.42
CA ILE A 236 4.75 -7.08 -11.53
C ILE A 236 3.78 -7.49 -10.41
N LEU A 237 3.14 -6.53 -9.76
CA LEU A 237 2.18 -6.78 -8.69
C LEU A 237 1.04 -7.68 -9.16
N LYS A 238 0.35 -7.29 -10.24
CA LYS A 238 -0.81 -8.03 -10.77
C LYS A 238 -0.45 -9.40 -11.31
N LEU A 239 0.72 -9.54 -11.94
CA LEU A 239 1.20 -10.84 -12.40
C LEU A 239 1.50 -11.76 -11.21
N THR A 240 2.15 -11.25 -10.18
CA THR A 240 2.49 -12.04 -8.99
C THR A 240 1.23 -12.45 -8.22
N GLU A 241 0.27 -11.54 -8.03
CA GLU A 241 -1.05 -11.84 -7.45
C GLU A 241 -1.75 -12.98 -8.21
N GLY A 242 -1.88 -12.85 -9.53
CA GLY A 242 -2.54 -13.84 -10.36
C GLY A 242 -1.82 -15.18 -10.40
N LEU A 243 -0.48 -15.18 -10.42
CA LEU A 243 0.33 -16.40 -10.41
C LEU A 243 0.19 -17.16 -9.07
N VAL A 244 0.29 -16.46 -7.94
CA VAL A 244 0.14 -17.07 -6.62
C VAL A 244 -1.25 -17.68 -6.47
N ASP A 245 -2.29 -16.94 -6.81
CA ASP A 245 -3.68 -17.40 -6.71
C ASP A 245 -3.95 -18.61 -7.61
N GLY A 246 -3.49 -18.54 -8.87
CA GLY A 246 -3.60 -19.64 -9.82
C GLY A 246 -2.87 -20.91 -9.38
N LEU A 247 -1.64 -20.75 -8.88
CA LEU A 247 -0.84 -21.89 -8.39
C LEU A 247 -1.51 -22.56 -7.18
N PHE A 248 -1.99 -21.79 -6.20
CA PHE A 248 -2.69 -22.35 -5.05
C PHE A 248 -3.99 -23.05 -5.44
N LYS A 249 -4.75 -22.52 -6.41
CA LYS A 249 -5.96 -23.16 -6.96
C LYS A 249 -5.61 -24.48 -7.66
N ALA A 250 -4.56 -24.49 -8.47
CA ALA A 250 -4.09 -25.70 -9.16
C ALA A 250 -3.66 -26.79 -8.18
N ILE A 251 -2.83 -26.45 -7.19
CA ILE A 251 -2.38 -27.40 -6.17
C ILE A 251 -3.58 -27.96 -5.37
N LYS A 252 -4.53 -27.10 -5.00
CA LYS A 252 -5.75 -27.55 -4.30
C LYS A 252 -6.57 -28.51 -5.16
N HIS A 253 -6.71 -28.23 -6.44
CA HIS A 253 -7.42 -29.09 -7.40
C HIS A 253 -6.77 -30.46 -7.49
N GLU A 254 -5.45 -30.54 -7.71
CA GLU A 254 -4.72 -31.80 -7.80
C GLU A 254 -4.80 -32.62 -6.49
N LEU A 255 -4.64 -31.97 -5.33
CA LEU A 255 -4.74 -32.64 -4.05
C LEU A 255 -6.15 -33.25 -3.80
N LEU A 256 -7.20 -32.59 -4.28
CA LEU A 256 -8.57 -33.10 -4.15
C LEU A 256 -8.87 -34.21 -5.14
N ALA A 257 -8.29 -34.17 -6.35
CA ALA A 257 -8.42 -35.19 -7.36
C ALA A 257 -7.77 -36.52 -6.93
N GLU A 258 -6.64 -36.46 -6.22
CA GLU A 258 -5.94 -37.64 -5.73
C GLU A 258 -6.73 -38.34 -4.60
N LYS A 259 -6.77 -37.75 -3.43
CA LYS A 259 -7.53 -38.28 -2.27
C LYS A 259 -7.87 -37.16 -1.29
N LEU A 260 -9.12 -37.09 -0.85
CA LEU A 260 -9.58 -36.14 0.16
C LEU A 260 -8.72 -36.17 1.43
N ARG A 261 -8.27 -37.34 1.85
CA ARG A 261 -7.39 -37.51 3.04
C ARG A 261 -6.04 -36.84 2.85
N LEU A 262 -5.50 -36.81 1.61
CA LEU A 262 -4.25 -36.11 1.29
C LEU A 262 -4.45 -34.62 1.36
N ALA A 263 -5.51 -34.09 0.73
CA ALA A 263 -5.88 -32.68 0.79
C ALA A 263 -6.01 -32.16 2.22
N MET A 264 -6.67 -32.95 3.10
CA MET A 264 -6.82 -32.61 4.53
C MET A 264 -5.47 -32.54 5.26
N LYS A 265 -4.54 -33.45 4.97
CA LYS A 265 -3.19 -33.47 5.58
C LYS A 265 -2.35 -32.27 5.10
N PHE A 266 -2.47 -31.88 3.84
CA PHE A 266 -1.72 -30.77 3.26
C PHE A 266 -2.30 -29.38 3.59
N LYS A 267 -3.60 -29.29 3.93
CA LYS A 267 -4.27 -28.03 4.23
C LYS A 267 -3.50 -27.15 5.23
N PRO A 268 -2.99 -27.62 6.37
CA PRO A 268 -2.23 -26.78 7.30
C PRO A 268 -0.92 -26.22 6.70
N VAL A 269 -0.24 -27.02 5.86
CA VAL A 269 0.99 -26.61 5.17
C VAL A 269 0.67 -25.52 4.16
N MET A 270 -0.33 -25.73 3.31
CA MET A 270 -0.80 -24.76 2.33
C MET A 270 -1.22 -23.45 2.99
N THR A 271 -1.96 -23.50 4.09
CA THR A 271 -2.38 -22.31 4.84
C THR A 271 -1.18 -21.52 5.37
N ARG A 272 -0.14 -22.21 5.92
CA ARG A 272 1.08 -21.52 6.38
C ARG A 272 1.86 -20.89 5.24
N ILE A 273 1.98 -21.57 4.11
CA ILE A 273 2.67 -21.02 2.92
C ILE A 273 1.88 -19.83 2.40
N TYR A 274 0.57 -19.96 2.21
CA TYR A 274 -0.29 -18.86 1.74
C TYR A 274 -0.13 -17.64 2.64
N LYS A 275 -0.26 -17.80 3.96
CA LYS A 275 -0.09 -16.70 4.92
C LYS A 275 1.30 -16.06 4.84
N LYS A 276 2.36 -16.86 4.63
CA LYS A 276 3.73 -16.33 4.52
C LYS A 276 3.92 -15.46 3.28
N TYR A 277 3.21 -15.76 2.19
CA TYR A 277 3.33 -15.08 0.90
C TYR A 277 2.15 -14.14 0.60
N ASP A 278 1.26 -13.94 1.57
CA ASP A 278 0.15 -12.98 1.45
C ASP A 278 0.65 -11.56 1.73
N TYR A 279 0.73 -10.74 0.69
CA TYR A 279 1.12 -9.34 0.83
C TYR A 279 0.13 -8.51 1.67
N ASN A 280 -1.12 -8.96 1.83
CA ASN A 280 -2.12 -8.30 2.68
C ASN A 280 -1.74 -8.36 4.18
N GLU A 281 -0.86 -9.27 4.58
CA GLU A 281 -0.33 -9.30 5.96
C GLU A 281 0.49 -8.05 6.30
N TYR A 282 1.03 -7.34 5.30
CA TYR A 282 1.79 -6.10 5.50
C TYR A 282 0.92 -4.84 5.63
N GLY A 283 -0.41 -4.97 5.46
CA GLY A 283 -1.34 -3.90 5.79
C GLY A 283 -1.48 -2.78 4.77
N GLY A 284 -1.58 -3.12 3.49
CA GLY A 284 -1.77 -2.16 2.40
C GLY A 284 -0.45 -1.52 1.95
N ALA A 285 -0.55 -0.62 0.98
CA ALA A 285 0.57 0.03 0.30
C ALA A 285 0.67 1.50 0.73
N PRO A 286 1.71 1.91 1.47
CA PRO A 286 1.91 3.32 1.78
C PRO A 286 2.21 4.12 0.53
N LEU A 287 1.64 5.31 0.43
CA LEU A 287 1.99 6.33 -0.55
C LEU A 287 3.14 7.17 0.02
N LEU A 288 4.36 6.79 -0.33
CA LEU A 288 5.57 7.45 0.13
C LEU A 288 5.75 8.82 -0.55
N GLY A 289 6.21 9.80 0.20
CA GLY A 289 6.53 11.12 -0.33
C GLY A 289 5.38 12.13 -0.28
N VAL A 290 4.23 11.80 0.30
CA VAL A 290 3.19 12.77 0.65
C VAL A 290 3.41 13.30 2.07
N ASN A 291 3.00 14.55 2.32
CA ASN A 291 3.13 15.17 3.65
C ASN A 291 2.02 14.69 4.59
N GLY A 292 2.16 13.47 5.08
CA GLY A 292 1.26 12.76 5.99
C GLY A 292 1.33 11.25 5.77
N THR A 293 0.59 10.49 6.56
CA THR A 293 0.50 9.03 6.40
C THR A 293 -0.70 8.68 5.53
N ALA A 294 -0.46 8.11 4.37
CA ALA A 294 -1.51 7.64 3.47
C ALA A 294 -1.25 6.18 3.08
N VAL A 295 -2.26 5.33 3.22
CA VAL A 295 -2.19 3.92 2.86
C VAL A 295 -3.30 3.61 1.84
N ILE A 296 -2.92 2.95 0.76
CA ILE A 296 -3.83 2.52 -0.30
C ILE A 296 -3.95 1.00 -0.20
N CYS A 297 -5.18 0.52 -0.07
CA CYS A 297 -5.48 -0.91 -0.05
C CYS A 297 -6.03 -1.36 -1.41
N HIS A 298 -6.03 -2.66 -1.65
CA HIS A 298 -6.60 -3.23 -2.87
C HIS A 298 -8.14 -3.20 -2.82
N GLY A 299 -8.81 -3.06 -3.98
CA GLY A 299 -10.28 -3.06 -4.05
C GLY A 299 -10.94 -4.29 -3.43
N ALA A 300 -10.33 -5.47 -3.56
CA ALA A 300 -10.82 -6.71 -2.96
C ALA A 300 -10.40 -6.90 -1.48
N SER A 301 -10.04 -5.84 -0.76
CA SER A 301 -9.64 -5.91 0.65
C SER A 301 -10.73 -6.49 1.53
N THR A 302 -10.31 -7.35 2.46
CA THR A 302 -11.14 -7.94 3.51
C THR A 302 -10.99 -7.19 4.83
N ALA A 303 -11.83 -7.48 5.82
CA ALA A 303 -11.74 -6.92 7.17
C ALA A 303 -10.32 -7.05 7.74
N LYS A 304 -9.71 -8.24 7.61
CA LYS A 304 -8.33 -8.48 8.04
C LYS A 304 -7.32 -7.54 7.36
N THR A 305 -7.46 -7.30 6.05
CA THR A 305 -6.56 -6.39 5.32
C THR A 305 -6.68 -4.96 5.86
N ILE A 306 -7.91 -4.51 6.13
CA ILE A 306 -8.18 -3.17 6.69
C ILE A 306 -7.63 -3.05 8.11
N THR A 307 -7.84 -4.06 8.95
CA THR A 307 -7.23 -4.14 10.30
C THR A 307 -5.71 -3.98 10.22
N ASN A 308 -5.06 -4.76 9.35
CA ASN A 308 -3.62 -4.67 9.16
C ASN A 308 -3.18 -3.29 8.64
N ALA A 309 -3.94 -2.66 7.72
CA ALA A 309 -3.64 -1.34 7.19
C ALA A 309 -3.73 -0.25 8.28
N ILE A 310 -4.70 -0.33 9.17
CA ILE A 310 -4.83 0.57 10.32
C ILE A 310 -3.61 0.44 11.24
N LEU A 311 -3.21 -0.78 11.59
CA LEU A 311 -2.04 -1.03 12.44
C LEU A 311 -0.72 -0.62 11.77
N ALA A 312 -0.57 -0.90 10.48
CA ALA A 312 0.59 -0.48 9.69
C ALA A 312 0.70 1.05 9.60
N SER A 313 -0.42 1.75 9.39
CA SER A 313 -0.45 3.22 9.36
C SER A 313 -0.02 3.82 10.69
N LYS A 314 -0.43 3.22 11.82
CA LYS A 314 0.01 3.62 13.15
C LYS A 314 1.51 3.43 13.34
N ASN A 315 2.05 2.28 12.93
CA ASN A 315 3.48 2.00 13.01
C ASN A 315 4.29 2.99 12.15
N PHE A 316 3.85 3.25 10.92
CA PHE A 316 4.45 4.23 10.00
C PHE A 316 4.49 5.64 10.62
N HIS A 317 3.37 6.10 11.16
CA HIS A 317 3.26 7.41 11.81
C HIS A 317 4.13 7.51 13.06
N THR A 318 4.06 6.51 13.95
CA THR A 318 4.81 6.47 15.21
C THR A 318 6.33 6.49 14.98
N LYS A 319 6.79 5.78 13.94
CA LYS A 319 8.21 5.76 13.55
C LYS A 319 8.66 7.02 12.81
N LYS A 320 7.76 7.98 12.57
CA LYS A 320 8.02 9.27 11.92
C LYS A 320 8.73 9.12 10.56
N ILE A 321 8.25 8.17 9.72
CA ILE A 321 8.93 7.83 8.46
C ILE A 321 9.10 9.04 7.56
N ASN A 322 8.09 9.90 7.44
CA ASN A 322 8.18 11.12 6.63
C ASN A 322 9.30 12.07 7.06
N HIS A 323 9.57 12.20 8.36
CA HIS A 323 10.69 13.01 8.87
C HIS A 323 12.07 12.41 8.61
N LYS A 324 12.12 11.13 8.24
CA LYS A 324 13.36 10.42 7.92
C LYS A 324 13.64 10.39 6.42
N ILE A 325 12.65 10.73 5.61
CA ILE A 325 12.76 10.87 4.15
C ILE A 325 13.32 12.26 3.80
N VAL A 326 13.02 13.27 4.60
CA VAL A 326 13.48 14.67 4.45
C VAL A 326 14.78 14.90 5.32
#